data_019e05e11f1af39f30d45cbfd55892ce
#
_entry.id   019e05e11f1af39f30d45cbfd55892ce
#
_cell.length_a   1.000
_cell.length_b   1.000
_cell.length_c   1.000
_cell.angle_alpha   90.00
_cell.angle_beta   90.00
_cell.angle_gamma   90.00
#
_symmetry.space_group_name_H-M   'P 1'
#
loop_
_entity.id
_entity.type
_entity.pdbx_description
1 polymer ?
#
loop_
_entity_poly.entity_id
_entity_poly.type
_entity_poly.pdbx_seq_one_letter_code
_entity_poly.pdbx_strand_id
1 'polypeptide(L)'
;MYIENINGPEDVKKLSEDQLNVLAEEIRDALLKKLSKHGGHFGPNFGMVEATIAMHYVFESPKDKIVYDVSHQSYPHKMLTGRKDAFLYEEHYDDVSGYSNPGESEHDHFTIGHTSTSISLALGLAKARDLKEENGNVIAVIGDGSLSGGEALEGLDYAAELGGNLIIVVNDNDMSIAENHGGLYENLKEIGRAHV
;
A
#
# COMPACT_ATOMS: atom_id res chain seq x y z
N MET A 1 16.98 9.64 -14.51
CA MET A 1 16.25 9.21 -13.27
C MET A 1 15.74 7.79 -13.50
N TYR A 2 15.74 6.96 -12.47
CA TYR A 2 15.21 5.59 -12.59
C TYR A 2 13.69 5.61 -12.75
N ILE A 3 12.99 6.47 -11.99
CA ILE A 3 11.52 6.55 -12.04
C ILE A 3 10.97 6.81 -13.45
N GLU A 4 11.66 7.57 -14.27
CA GLU A 4 11.25 7.84 -15.66
C GLU A 4 11.21 6.57 -16.52
N ASN A 5 12.00 5.56 -16.15
CA ASN A 5 12.11 4.29 -16.88
C ASN A 5 11.21 3.18 -16.28
N ILE A 6 10.51 3.43 -15.18
CA ILE A 6 9.55 2.48 -14.60
C ILE A 6 8.21 2.64 -15.32
N ASN A 7 7.82 1.64 -16.10
CA ASN A 7 6.52 1.59 -16.78
C ASN A 7 5.57 0.55 -16.14
N GLY A 8 6.10 -0.33 -15.32
CA GLY A 8 5.36 -1.34 -14.57
C GLY A 8 6.23 -1.98 -13.49
N PRO A 9 5.62 -2.84 -12.64
CA PRO A 9 6.34 -3.49 -11.53
C PRO A 9 7.54 -4.34 -11.98
N GLU A 10 7.49 -4.88 -13.17
CA GLU A 10 8.58 -5.68 -13.75
C GLU A 10 9.87 -4.87 -13.98
N ASP A 11 9.77 -3.55 -14.13
CA ASP A 11 10.96 -2.70 -14.25
C ASP A 11 11.62 -2.47 -12.89
N VAL A 12 10.83 -2.43 -11.80
CA VAL A 12 11.36 -2.35 -10.44
C VAL A 12 12.24 -3.55 -10.12
N LYS A 13 11.83 -4.75 -10.54
CA LYS A 13 12.57 -6.01 -10.31
C LYS A 13 13.92 -6.09 -11.00
N LYS A 14 14.19 -5.24 -11.97
CA LYS A 14 15.47 -5.18 -12.69
C LYS A 14 16.53 -4.34 -11.98
N LEU A 15 16.14 -3.57 -10.98
CA LEU A 15 17.02 -2.67 -10.26
C LEU A 15 17.82 -3.41 -9.19
N SER A 16 19.07 -2.99 -8.99
CA SER A 16 19.88 -3.40 -7.83
C SER A 16 19.41 -2.70 -6.55
N GLU A 17 19.83 -3.20 -5.39
CA GLU A 17 19.50 -2.62 -4.09
C GLU A 17 19.90 -1.13 -4.01
N ASP A 18 21.10 -0.77 -4.47
CA ASP A 18 21.54 0.63 -4.53
C ASP A 18 20.64 1.49 -5.41
N GLN A 19 20.18 0.93 -6.53
CA GLN A 19 19.27 1.63 -7.45
C GLN A 19 17.86 1.78 -6.86
N LEU A 20 17.39 0.81 -6.07
CA LEU A 20 16.11 0.92 -5.36
C LEU A 20 16.13 2.05 -4.33
N ASN A 21 17.25 2.24 -3.63
CA ASN A 21 17.42 3.35 -2.70
C ASN A 21 17.35 4.70 -3.43
N VAL A 22 17.99 4.82 -4.59
CA VAL A 22 17.89 6.03 -5.43
C VAL A 22 16.47 6.23 -5.94
N LEU A 23 15.77 5.16 -6.37
CA LEU A 23 14.37 5.22 -6.79
C LEU A 23 13.46 5.75 -5.66
N ALA A 24 13.71 5.36 -4.41
CA ALA A 24 12.94 5.84 -3.27
C ALA A 24 13.07 7.37 -3.09
N GLU A 25 14.28 7.90 -3.22
CA GLU A 25 14.49 9.35 -3.16
C GLU A 25 13.85 10.08 -4.35
N GLU A 26 13.94 9.54 -5.55
CA GLU A 26 13.29 10.11 -6.74
C GLU A 26 11.76 10.15 -6.61
N ILE A 27 11.15 9.12 -6.03
CA ILE A 27 9.71 9.09 -5.71
C ILE A 27 9.36 10.17 -4.68
N ARG A 28 10.15 10.33 -3.62
CA ARG A 28 9.95 11.39 -2.62
C ARG A 28 10.02 12.78 -3.21
N ASP A 29 11.00 13.03 -4.06
CA ASP A 29 11.17 14.31 -4.74
C ASP A 29 9.97 14.63 -5.65
N ALA A 30 9.47 13.65 -6.40
CA ALA A 30 8.30 13.80 -7.24
C ALA A 30 7.04 14.08 -6.40
N LEU A 31 6.83 13.32 -5.31
CA LEU A 31 5.75 13.55 -4.37
C LEU A 31 5.81 14.93 -3.74
N LEU A 32 7.00 15.37 -3.30
CA LEU A 32 7.18 16.70 -2.71
C LEU A 32 6.81 17.80 -3.70
N LYS A 33 7.25 17.69 -4.95
CA LYS A 33 6.91 18.65 -6.00
C LYS A 33 5.41 18.73 -6.25
N LYS A 34 4.77 17.58 -6.51
CA LYS A 34 3.33 17.53 -6.77
C LYS A 34 2.53 18.05 -5.59
N LEU A 35 2.78 17.51 -4.40
CA LEU A 35 1.95 17.79 -3.23
C LEU A 35 2.10 19.23 -2.73
N SER A 36 3.27 19.83 -2.88
CA SER A 36 3.48 21.24 -2.51
C SER A 36 2.73 22.22 -3.41
N LYS A 37 2.46 21.84 -4.67
CA LYS A 37 1.77 22.70 -5.65
C LYS A 37 0.28 22.38 -5.76
N HIS A 38 -0.06 21.11 -5.75
CA HIS A 38 -1.39 20.59 -6.10
C HIS A 38 -2.19 20.10 -4.91
N GLY A 39 -1.53 19.85 -3.77
CA GLY A 39 -2.15 19.23 -2.61
C GLY A 39 -2.23 17.71 -2.71
N GLY A 40 -2.83 17.09 -1.69
CA GLY A 40 -2.97 15.64 -1.56
C GLY A 40 -2.46 15.11 -0.21
N HIS A 41 -2.26 13.80 -0.12
CA HIS A 41 -1.87 13.12 1.11
C HIS A 41 -0.34 13.03 1.23
N PHE A 42 0.26 13.85 2.10
CA PHE A 42 1.71 13.97 2.22
C PHE A 42 2.31 12.86 3.09
N GLY A 43 2.10 12.92 4.41
CA GLY A 43 2.71 12.03 5.41
C GLY A 43 2.54 10.53 5.08
N PRO A 44 1.31 10.06 4.84
CA PRO A 44 1.06 8.65 4.56
C PRO A 44 1.85 8.09 3.37
N ASN A 45 2.05 8.89 2.31
CA ASN A 45 2.78 8.45 1.13
C ASN A 45 4.29 8.39 1.36
N PHE A 46 4.85 9.36 2.10
CA PHE A 46 6.27 9.38 2.41
C PHE A 46 6.69 8.19 3.29
N GLY A 47 5.84 7.78 4.22
CA GLY A 47 6.07 6.63 5.09
C GLY A 47 5.95 5.27 4.38
N MET A 48 5.41 5.23 3.15
CA MET A 48 5.15 3.98 2.43
C MET A 48 6.05 3.77 1.21
N VAL A 49 7.01 4.65 0.94
CA VAL A 49 7.81 4.58 -0.29
C VAL A 49 8.59 3.27 -0.37
N GLU A 50 9.44 2.97 0.61
CA GLU A 50 10.27 1.77 0.61
C GLU A 50 9.44 0.50 0.69
N ALA A 51 8.41 0.48 1.55
CA ALA A 51 7.53 -0.66 1.67
C ALA A 51 6.81 -0.96 0.35
N THR A 52 6.38 0.06 -0.39
CA THR A 52 5.74 -0.10 -1.69
C THR A 52 6.73 -0.59 -2.75
N ILE A 53 7.94 -0.03 -2.79
CA ILE A 53 9.01 -0.53 -3.68
C ILE A 53 9.30 -2.01 -3.38
N ALA A 54 9.47 -2.38 -2.11
CA ALA A 54 9.74 -3.75 -1.70
C ALA A 54 8.61 -4.70 -2.11
N MET A 55 7.35 -4.31 -1.91
CA MET A 55 6.21 -5.11 -2.36
C MET A 55 6.22 -5.33 -3.87
N HIS A 56 6.47 -4.31 -4.68
CA HIS A 56 6.55 -4.45 -6.15
C HIS A 56 7.82 -5.18 -6.61
N TYR A 57 8.87 -5.16 -5.82
CA TYR A 57 10.07 -5.96 -6.08
C TYR A 57 9.84 -7.46 -5.87
N VAL A 58 9.08 -7.83 -4.82
CA VAL A 58 8.85 -9.22 -4.43
C VAL A 58 7.64 -9.84 -5.14
N PHE A 59 6.51 -9.13 -5.14
CA PHE A 59 5.23 -9.65 -5.64
C PHE A 59 5.00 -9.32 -7.12
N GLU A 60 4.14 -10.09 -7.77
CA GLU A 60 3.81 -9.97 -9.20
C GLU A 60 2.42 -9.33 -9.38
N SER A 61 2.30 -8.02 -9.11
CA SER A 61 1.05 -7.29 -9.38
C SER A 61 0.81 -7.15 -10.89
N PRO A 62 -0.43 -7.38 -11.42
CA PRO A 62 -1.68 -7.51 -10.70
C PRO A 62 -2.07 -8.96 -10.33
N LYS A 63 -1.25 -9.96 -10.67
CA LYS A 63 -1.50 -11.36 -10.29
C LYS A 63 -1.55 -11.51 -8.76
N ASP A 64 -0.53 -11.00 -8.08
CA ASP A 64 -0.55 -10.80 -6.64
C ASP A 64 -1.32 -9.50 -6.34
N LYS A 65 -2.31 -9.58 -5.48
CA LYS A 65 -3.26 -8.50 -5.24
C LYS A 65 -2.89 -7.72 -4.00
N ILE A 66 -2.67 -6.40 -4.14
CA ILE A 66 -2.35 -5.50 -3.03
C ILE A 66 -3.56 -4.59 -2.77
N VAL A 67 -4.07 -4.62 -1.56
CA VAL A 67 -5.22 -3.81 -1.11
C VAL A 67 -4.75 -2.84 -0.04
N TYR A 68 -4.82 -1.56 -0.34
CA TYR A 68 -4.43 -0.49 0.59
C TYR A 68 -5.64 0.00 1.39
N ASP A 69 -5.53 0.01 2.72
CA ASP A 69 -6.56 0.58 3.59
C ASP A 69 -6.69 2.08 3.34
N VAL A 70 -7.91 2.64 3.30
CA VAL A 70 -8.18 4.01 2.86
C VAL A 70 -7.67 4.27 1.45
N SER A 71 -6.49 3.78 1.12
CA SER A 71 -5.72 3.93 -0.13
C SER A 71 -5.14 5.34 -0.40
N HIS A 72 -5.19 6.23 0.58
CA HIS A 72 -4.58 7.57 0.50
C HIS A 72 -3.05 7.54 0.49
N GLN A 73 -2.42 6.41 0.86
CA GLN A 73 -0.97 6.15 0.84
C GLN A 73 -0.51 5.40 -0.42
N SER A 74 -1.34 5.34 -1.47
CA SER A 74 -1.09 4.54 -2.67
C SER A 74 -0.36 5.29 -3.81
N TYR A 75 0.14 6.51 -3.59
CA TYR A 75 0.81 7.27 -4.65
C TYR A 75 2.09 6.58 -5.17
N PRO A 76 2.99 6.05 -4.33
CA PRO A 76 4.12 5.26 -4.82
C PRO A 76 3.67 4.04 -5.64
N HIS A 77 2.61 3.35 -5.22
CA HIS A 77 2.01 2.25 -5.99
C HIS A 77 1.55 2.72 -7.37
N LYS A 78 0.83 3.85 -7.47
CA LYS A 78 0.43 4.42 -8.76
C LYS A 78 1.62 4.73 -9.65
N MET A 79 2.69 5.31 -9.07
CA MET A 79 3.91 5.63 -9.83
C MET A 79 4.58 4.38 -10.38
N LEU A 80 4.61 3.29 -9.62
CA LEU A 80 5.26 2.02 -10.01
C LEU A 80 4.38 1.13 -10.90
N THR A 81 3.11 1.50 -11.09
CA THR A 81 2.13 0.76 -11.90
C THR A 81 1.65 1.54 -13.13
N GLY A 82 2.56 2.29 -13.76
CA GLY A 82 2.34 2.93 -15.06
C GLY A 82 1.71 4.32 -15.02
N ARG A 83 1.49 4.90 -13.82
CA ARG A 83 0.85 6.23 -13.66
C ARG A 83 1.83 7.31 -13.16
N LYS A 84 3.14 7.10 -13.34
CA LYS A 84 4.18 8.01 -12.85
C LYS A 84 4.06 9.43 -13.41
N ASP A 85 3.59 9.58 -14.66
CA ASP A 85 3.50 10.87 -15.33
C ASP A 85 2.57 11.83 -14.56
N ALA A 86 1.53 11.30 -13.92
CA ALA A 86 0.65 12.06 -13.03
C ALA A 86 1.34 12.59 -11.75
N PHE A 87 2.61 12.24 -11.52
CA PHE A 87 3.40 12.72 -10.40
C PHE A 87 4.65 13.48 -10.84
N LEU A 88 5.12 13.27 -12.06
CA LEU A 88 6.32 13.88 -12.59
C LEU A 88 6.05 15.18 -13.34
N TYR A 89 4.91 15.28 -14.03
CA TYR A 89 4.59 16.38 -14.94
C TYR A 89 3.32 17.13 -14.52
N GLU A 90 3.39 18.46 -14.42
CA GLU A 90 2.30 19.29 -13.89
C GLU A 90 1.01 19.19 -14.71
N GLU A 91 1.11 19.05 -16.01
CA GLU A 91 -0.01 18.89 -16.93
C GLU A 91 -0.80 17.59 -16.73
N HIS A 92 -0.23 16.61 -16.01
CA HIS A 92 -0.81 15.30 -15.72
C HIS A 92 -1.27 15.15 -14.27
N TYR A 93 -1.12 16.15 -13.42
CA TYR A 93 -1.42 16.04 -11.98
C TYR A 93 -2.85 15.61 -11.68
N ASP A 94 -3.79 15.91 -12.56
CA ASP A 94 -5.22 15.57 -12.41
C ASP A 94 -5.61 14.23 -13.08
N ASP A 95 -4.68 13.52 -13.71
CA ASP A 95 -4.98 12.28 -14.43
C ASP A 95 -5.24 11.09 -13.51
N VAL A 96 -4.98 11.22 -12.21
CA VAL A 96 -5.21 10.18 -11.21
C VAL A 96 -5.96 10.73 -10.00
N SER A 97 -6.81 9.90 -9.41
CA SER A 97 -7.46 10.22 -8.13
C SER A 97 -6.49 10.08 -6.95
N GLY A 98 -6.86 10.66 -5.82
CA GLY A 98 -6.09 10.55 -4.57
C GLY A 98 -6.24 9.18 -3.85
N TYR A 99 -6.96 8.23 -4.45
CA TYR A 99 -7.30 6.92 -3.88
C TYR A 99 -7.17 5.82 -4.94
N SER A 100 -7.18 4.56 -4.49
CA SER A 100 -7.25 3.40 -5.39
C SER A 100 -8.51 3.45 -6.24
N ASN A 101 -8.35 3.19 -7.54
CA ASN A 101 -9.44 3.25 -8.50
C ASN A 101 -9.25 2.24 -9.64
N PRO A 102 -10.06 1.16 -9.69
CA PRO A 102 -10.00 0.17 -10.76
C PRO A 102 -10.23 0.74 -12.17
N GLY A 103 -10.84 1.91 -12.27
CA GLY A 103 -11.00 2.61 -13.55
C GLY A 103 -9.70 3.21 -14.10
N GLU A 104 -8.67 3.35 -13.26
CA GLU A 104 -7.35 3.87 -13.65
C GLU A 104 -6.37 2.76 -14.02
N SER A 105 -6.44 1.61 -13.35
CA SER A 105 -5.43 0.56 -13.50
C SER A 105 -5.96 -0.80 -13.03
N GLU A 106 -5.53 -1.86 -13.71
CA GLU A 106 -5.77 -3.26 -13.30
C GLU A 106 -5.05 -3.64 -11.99
N HIS A 107 -4.09 -2.84 -11.56
CA HIS A 107 -3.39 -3.01 -10.29
C HIS A 107 -4.21 -2.53 -9.08
N ASP A 108 -5.28 -1.78 -9.31
CA ASP A 108 -6.20 -1.29 -8.28
C ASP A 108 -7.46 -2.17 -8.28
N HIS A 109 -7.73 -2.86 -7.17
CA HIS A 109 -8.79 -3.87 -7.13
C HIS A 109 -10.13 -3.33 -6.64
N PHE A 110 -10.12 -2.23 -5.88
CA PHE A 110 -11.30 -1.61 -5.28
C PHE A 110 -11.21 -0.09 -5.32
N THR A 111 -12.35 0.57 -5.37
CA THR A 111 -12.45 1.99 -5.03
C THR A 111 -12.57 2.09 -3.51
N ILE A 112 -11.54 2.59 -2.85
CA ILE A 112 -11.44 2.65 -1.39
C ILE A 112 -11.21 4.10 -0.96
N GLY A 113 -11.76 4.46 0.18
CA GLY A 113 -11.58 5.76 0.86
C GLY A 113 -11.92 5.65 2.33
N HIS A 114 -12.48 4.51 2.78
CA HIS A 114 -12.87 4.26 4.15
C HIS A 114 -11.79 3.49 4.93
N THR A 115 -11.60 3.83 6.20
CA THR A 115 -10.67 3.16 7.12
C THR A 115 -11.15 1.75 7.48
N SER A 116 -10.23 0.88 7.87
CA SER A 116 -10.46 -0.45 8.46
C SER A 116 -11.01 -1.51 7.50
N THR A 117 -11.06 -1.25 6.19
CA THR A 117 -11.75 -2.11 5.22
C THR A 117 -10.81 -3.09 4.49
N SER A 118 -9.49 -2.80 4.45
CA SER A 118 -8.55 -3.52 3.59
C SER A 118 -8.44 -5.01 3.92
N ILE A 119 -8.46 -5.38 5.19
CA ILE A 119 -8.32 -6.77 5.63
C ILE A 119 -9.52 -7.60 5.15
N SER A 120 -10.75 -7.13 5.37
CA SER A 120 -11.97 -7.80 4.93
C SER A 120 -12.05 -7.92 3.41
N LEU A 121 -11.67 -6.87 2.66
CA LEU A 121 -11.61 -6.89 1.19
C LEU A 121 -10.57 -7.88 0.69
N ALA A 122 -9.37 -7.89 1.28
CA ALA A 122 -8.31 -8.82 0.93
C ALA A 122 -8.69 -10.27 1.27
N LEU A 123 -9.38 -10.51 2.38
CA LEU A 123 -9.93 -11.83 2.72
C LEU A 123 -10.91 -12.32 1.65
N GLY A 124 -11.79 -11.46 1.17
CA GLY A 124 -12.70 -11.79 0.08
C GLY A 124 -11.95 -12.22 -1.18
N LEU A 125 -10.87 -11.50 -1.56
CA LEU A 125 -10.02 -11.88 -2.69
C LEU A 125 -9.27 -13.19 -2.45
N ALA A 126 -8.72 -13.40 -1.25
CA ALA A 126 -8.03 -14.65 -0.90
C ALA A 126 -8.99 -15.84 -0.96
N LYS A 127 -10.19 -15.69 -0.40
CA LYS A 127 -11.22 -16.73 -0.48
C LYS A 127 -11.67 -17.01 -1.91
N ALA A 128 -11.85 -15.99 -2.73
CA ALA A 128 -12.21 -16.16 -4.13
C ALA A 128 -11.12 -16.87 -4.93
N ARG A 129 -9.84 -16.52 -4.70
CA ARG A 129 -8.67 -17.21 -5.27
C ARG A 129 -8.67 -18.70 -4.90
N ASP A 130 -8.85 -19.03 -3.62
CA ASP A 130 -8.82 -20.40 -3.13
C ASP A 130 -9.98 -21.24 -3.70
N LEU A 131 -11.19 -20.66 -3.77
CA LEU A 131 -12.36 -21.31 -4.39
C LEU A 131 -12.23 -21.55 -5.89
N LYS A 132 -11.45 -20.73 -6.58
CA LYS A 132 -11.15 -20.87 -8.00
C LYS A 132 -9.90 -21.70 -8.28
N GLU A 133 -9.23 -22.18 -7.23
CA GLU A 133 -7.94 -22.87 -7.32
C GLU A 133 -6.85 -22.08 -8.08
N GLU A 134 -6.94 -20.73 -8.00
CA GLU A 134 -5.97 -19.82 -8.60
C GLU A 134 -4.73 -19.69 -7.71
N ASN A 135 -3.59 -19.37 -8.33
CA ASN A 135 -2.35 -19.07 -7.63
C ASN A 135 -2.12 -17.56 -7.55
N GLY A 136 -1.45 -17.13 -6.49
CA GLY A 136 -1.08 -15.73 -6.24
C GLY A 136 -1.20 -15.38 -4.77
N ASN A 137 -0.57 -14.30 -4.37
CA ASN A 137 -0.65 -13.78 -3.02
C ASN A 137 -1.74 -12.69 -2.94
N VAL A 138 -2.29 -12.51 -1.76
CA VAL A 138 -3.15 -11.37 -1.46
C VAL A 138 -2.55 -10.65 -0.26
N ILE A 139 -2.34 -9.36 -0.40
CA ILE A 139 -1.69 -8.50 0.57
C ILE A 139 -2.66 -7.39 0.99
N ALA A 140 -2.96 -7.29 2.27
CA ALA A 140 -3.65 -6.15 2.87
C ALA A 140 -2.62 -5.22 3.50
N VAL A 141 -2.66 -3.93 3.17
CA VAL A 141 -1.82 -2.90 3.77
C VAL A 141 -2.71 -2.01 4.62
N ILE A 142 -2.42 -1.93 5.91
CA ILE A 142 -3.22 -1.15 6.85
C ILE A 142 -2.32 -0.32 7.77
N GLY A 143 -2.70 0.92 8.02
CA GLY A 143 -2.04 1.76 9.02
C GLY A 143 -2.54 1.45 10.43
N ASP A 144 -1.71 1.76 11.42
CA ASP A 144 -2.01 1.60 12.84
C ASP A 144 -3.33 2.27 13.23
N GLY A 145 -3.57 3.52 12.83
CA GLY A 145 -4.81 4.23 13.13
C GLY A 145 -6.08 3.52 12.62
N SER A 146 -6.01 2.86 11.48
CA SER A 146 -7.13 2.09 10.91
C SER A 146 -7.31 0.72 11.55
N LEU A 147 -6.24 0.13 12.09
CA LEU A 147 -6.24 -1.22 12.65
C LEU A 147 -7.15 -1.35 13.88
N SER A 148 -7.41 -0.26 14.60
CA SER A 148 -8.32 -0.26 15.75
C SER A 148 -9.81 -0.26 15.39
N GLY A 149 -10.15 -0.14 14.11
CA GLY A 149 -11.55 -0.20 13.67
C GLY A 149 -12.16 -1.59 13.83
N GLY A 150 -13.45 -1.65 14.21
CA GLY A 150 -14.14 -2.91 14.46
C GLY A 150 -14.13 -3.86 13.26
N GLU A 151 -14.26 -3.34 12.05
CA GLU A 151 -14.21 -4.13 10.80
C GLU A 151 -12.83 -4.76 10.58
N ALA A 152 -11.74 -4.03 10.88
CA ALA A 152 -10.38 -4.56 10.79
C ALA A 152 -10.17 -5.70 11.81
N LEU A 153 -10.67 -5.54 13.06
CA LEU A 153 -10.56 -6.56 14.09
C LEU A 153 -11.37 -7.81 13.73
N GLU A 154 -12.58 -7.67 13.20
CA GLU A 154 -13.39 -8.80 12.73
C GLU A 154 -12.71 -9.47 11.52
N GLY A 155 -12.13 -8.70 10.61
CA GLY A 155 -11.34 -9.21 9.50
C GLY A 155 -10.14 -10.04 9.98
N LEU A 156 -9.43 -9.59 11.01
CA LEU A 156 -8.30 -10.32 11.61
C LEU A 156 -8.76 -11.63 12.27
N ASP A 157 -9.87 -11.60 13.00
CA ASP A 157 -10.44 -12.78 13.64
C ASP A 157 -10.79 -13.85 12.60
N TYR A 158 -11.48 -13.44 11.54
CA TYR A 158 -11.85 -14.35 10.45
C TYR A 158 -10.64 -14.82 9.62
N ALA A 159 -9.60 -13.99 9.47
CA ALA A 159 -8.36 -14.38 8.79
C ALA A 159 -7.68 -15.57 9.46
N ALA A 160 -7.75 -15.64 10.80
CA ALA A 160 -7.18 -16.75 11.57
C ALA A 160 -7.89 -18.09 11.29
N GLU A 161 -9.20 -18.05 11.03
CA GLU A 161 -9.97 -19.26 10.71
C GLU A 161 -9.79 -19.75 9.28
N LEU A 162 -9.60 -18.83 8.32
CA LEU A 162 -9.48 -19.21 6.91
C LEU A 162 -8.25 -20.05 6.60
N GLY A 163 -7.17 -19.91 7.37
CA GLY A 163 -5.93 -20.68 7.20
C GLY A 163 -5.28 -20.52 5.81
N GLY A 164 -5.74 -19.54 5.03
CA GLY A 164 -5.30 -19.28 3.66
C GLY A 164 -4.08 -18.38 3.61
N ASN A 165 -3.52 -18.22 2.41
CA ASN A 165 -2.37 -17.33 2.18
C ASN A 165 -2.83 -15.88 2.02
N LEU A 166 -2.96 -15.19 3.14
CA LEU A 166 -3.16 -13.74 3.24
C LEU A 166 -1.99 -13.12 3.98
N ILE A 167 -1.41 -12.07 3.43
CA ILE A 167 -0.34 -11.30 4.05
C ILE A 167 -0.94 -9.99 4.54
N ILE A 168 -0.75 -9.65 5.81
CA ILE A 168 -1.19 -8.39 6.38
C ILE A 168 0.04 -7.57 6.76
N VAL A 169 0.20 -6.44 6.10
CA VAL A 169 1.26 -5.47 6.35
C VAL A 169 0.69 -4.35 7.21
N VAL A 170 1.13 -4.27 8.45
CA VAL A 170 0.76 -3.19 9.36
C VAL A 170 1.86 -2.14 9.32
N ASN A 171 1.53 -0.94 8.86
CA ASN A 171 2.42 0.21 8.89
C ASN A 171 2.14 1.00 10.17
N ASP A 172 3.01 0.82 11.17
CA ASP A 172 2.89 1.44 12.49
C ASP A 172 4.01 2.46 12.68
N ASN A 173 3.62 3.72 12.89
CA ASN A 173 4.54 4.81 13.21
C ASN A 173 4.18 5.48 14.55
N ASP A 174 3.44 4.79 15.42
CA ASP A 174 2.90 5.27 16.70
C ASP A 174 1.97 6.50 16.59
N MET A 175 1.60 6.90 15.37
CA MET A 175 0.77 8.08 15.15
C MET A 175 -0.28 7.85 14.05
N SER A 176 -1.52 8.02 14.44
CA SER A 176 -2.58 8.39 13.48
C SER A 176 -2.63 9.92 13.33
N ILE A 177 -3.80 10.56 13.32
CA ILE A 177 -3.90 12.04 13.43
C ILE A 177 -3.56 12.48 14.86
N ALA A 178 -3.78 11.61 15.85
CA ALA A 178 -3.42 11.75 17.25
C ALA A 178 -2.74 10.48 17.76
N GLU A 179 -2.23 10.49 19.00
CA GLU A 179 -1.68 9.30 19.62
C GLU A 179 -2.69 8.14 19.65
N ASN A 180 -2.22 6.95 19.37
CA ASN A 180 -3.03 5.75 19.44
C ASN A 180 -3.24 5.30 20.90
N HIS A 181 -4.48 4.97 21.24
CA HIS A 181 -4.85 4.51 22.56
C HIS A 181 -5.61 3.18 22.51
N GLY A 182 -5.35 2.32 23.49
CA GLY A 182 -6.08 1.03 23.65
C GLY A 182 -5.14 -0.17 23.77
N GLY A 183 -5.67 -1.27 24.29
CA GLY A 183 -4.89 -2.48 24.61
C GLY A 183 -4.25 -3.13 23.38
N LEU A 184 -4.80 -2.95 22.18
CA LEU A 184 -4.18 -3.44 20.95
C LEU A 184 -2.81 -2.81 20.73
N TYR A 185 -2.70 -1.50 20.89
CA TYR A 185 -1.43 -0.77 20.69
C TYR A 185 -0.40 -1.07 21.79
N GLU A 186 -0.87 -1.31 23.02
CA GLU A 186 0.01 -1.78 24.10
C GLU A 186 0.62 -3.13 23.75
N ASN A 187 -0.17 -4.06 23.23
CA ASN A 187 0.30 -5.38 22.80
C ASN A 187 1.26 -5.28 21.59
N LEU A 188 0.98 -4.43 20.60
CA LEU A 188 1.88 -4.22 19.46
C LEU A 188 3.24 -3.66 19.90
N LYS A 189 3.26 -2.74 20.87
CA LYS A 189 4.49 -2.21 21.46
C LYS A 189 5.29 -3.27 22.19
N GLU A 190 4.64 -4.22 22.84
CA GLU A 190 5.31 -5.34 23.50
C GLU A 190 5.95 -6.31 22.49
N ILE A 191 5.25 -6.61 21.38
CA ILE A 191 5.80 -7.43 20.29
C ILE A 191 7.03 -6.77 19.68
N GLY A 192 6.98 -5.46 19.42
CA GLY A 192 8.11 -4.71 18.88
C GLY A 192 9.34 -4.68 19.80
N ARG A 193 9.14 -4.67 21.12
CA ARG A 193 10.23 -4.70 22.11
C ARG A 193 10.92 -6.05 22.24
N ALA A 194 10.27 -7.14 21.86
CA ALA A 194 10.84 -8.48 21.97
C ALA A 194 11.90 -8.79 20.89
N HIS A 195 12.09 -7.91 19.90
CA HIS A 195 12.98 -8.09 18.75
C HIS A 195 14.05 -7.00 18.60
N VAL A 196 14.24 -6.16 19.59
CA VAL A 196 15.31 -5.12 19.63
C VAL A 196 16.45 -5.54 20.52
#